data_336f840ba23ed01819dca373bd3e3f99
#
_entry.id   336f840ba23ed01819dca373bd3e3f99
#
_cell.length_a   1.000
_cell.length_b   1.000
_cell.length_c   1.000
_cell.angle_alpha   90.00
_cell.angle_beta   90.00
_cell.angle_gamma   90.00
#
_symmetry.space_group_name_H-M   'P 1'
#
loop_
_entity.id
_entity.type
_entity.pdbx_description
1 polymer ?
#
loop_
_entity_poly.entity_id
_entity_poly.type
_entity_poly.pdbx_seq_one_letter_code
_entity_poly.pdbx_strand_id
1 'polypeptide(L)'
;MRQFRPAAAAPALLLGSILLGSGDLTGAQEATGQTAPTRRPSSPVLGDGPFDLDTALERIRVTVVTKGLDHPWGMVFVPNGNILVTERPGRLRVLRGGELDPEPIAGLPEIRAALIGGLLDIALHPDFPDNRYVYFSYSKPNSDDPDLSTTAVARARWDGGAGLEDLEDVFIADDWYGPRMSQEVERCCGQGPAGGSYGSRIIFDDDSFLYVTIGDRNWGERAQDPGSHLGKIVRIHDDGRVPADNPFVGDDEYKPEIYTLGHRNPLGLTIHPETRLLWSSEFGPRGGDEVNLITAGQNYGWILATEGTHYNDEPTVLGANSVAGMTEPVLFWVPSINPGNLLFYDGDAFPRWRGQMLMAAMSRSLVRTSFDPSGNPVEEERMLTELGQRLRDVRQGPDGLLYVLTDETAGALLRIAPRN
;
A
#
# COMPACT_ATOMS: atom_id res chain seq x y z
N MET A 1 -18.51 13.12 5.09
CA MET A 1 -18.22 14.28 5.96
C MET A 1 -16.82 14.10 6.48
N ARG A 2 -16.00 15.14 6.41
CA ARG A 2 -14.65 15.13 7.00
C ARG A 2 -14.76 15.25 8.52
N GLN A 3 -13.95 14.50 9.24
CA GLN A 3 -13.70 14.78 10.65
C GLN A 3 -12.18 14.86 10.87
N PHE A 4 -11.72 15.97 11.43
CA PHE A 4 -10.34 16.20 11.85
C PHE A 4 -10.29 16.08 13.37
N ARG A 5 -9.29 15.36 13.91
CA ARG A 5 -9.05 15.28 15.35
C ARG A 5 -7.67 15.85 15.68
N PRO A 6 -7.51 16.63 16.76
CA PRO A 6 -6.20 17.04 17.24
C PRO A 6 -5.49 15.89 17.94
N ALA A 7 -4.17 15.80 17.78
CA ALA A 7 -3.31 14.79 18.40
C ALA A 7 -3.44 14.83 19.93
N ALA A 8 -3.78 13.69 20.53
CA ALA A 8 -3.86 13.54 21.99
C ALA A 8 -2.51 13.05 22.54
N ALA A 9 -2.06 13.67 23.63
CA ALA A 9 -0.87 13.26 24.39
C ALA A 9 -1.11 11.94 25.11
N ALA A 10 -0.17 11.01 25.05
CA ALA A 10 -0.25 9.67 25.61
C ALA A 10 -0.31 9.64 27.15
N PRO A 11 -1.19 8.84 27.78
CA PRO A 11 -1.05 8.43 29.16
C PRO A 11 -0.56 6.98 29.27
N ALA A 12 0.15 6.73 30.37
CA ALA A 12 0.81 5.48 30.73
C ALA A 12 -0.14 4.32 31.04
N LEU A 13 0.33 3.10 30.75
CA LEU A 13 -0.31 1.80 30.88
C LEU A 13 -0.82 1.44 32.30
N LEU A 14 -2.00 0.80 32.34
CA LEU A 14 -2.42 -0.12 33.41
C LEU A 14 -3.04 -1.36 32.75
N LEU A 15 -2.38 -2.51 32.91
CA LEU A 15 -2.84 -3.83 32.52
C LEU A 15 -4.00 -4.31 33.39
N GLY A 16 -5.15 -4.60 32.77
CA GLY A 16 -6.26 -5.28 33.42
C GLY A 16 -6.66 -6.54 32.64
N SER A 17 -6.51 -7.72 33.24
CA SER A 17 -6.89 -9.01 32.69
C SER A 17 -8.40 -9.17 32.64
N ILE A 18 -8.97 -9.48 31.48
CA ILE A 18 -10.40 -9.77 31.29
C ILE A 18 -10.58 -11.27 31.06
N LEU A 19 -11.31 -11.91 31.97
CA LEU A 19 -11.79 -13.31 31.88
C LEU A 19 -13.00 -13.36 30.96
N LEU A 20 -12.91 -14.18 29.90
CA LEU A 20 -14.02 -14.50 29.00
C LEU A 20 -14.90 -15.62 29.55
N GLY A 21 -16.16 -15.34 29.75
CA GLY A 21 -17.19 -16.32 30.10
C GLY A 21 -17.83 -16.92 28.86
N SER A 22 -17.89 -18.26 28.78
CA SER A 22 -18.53 -19.05 27.76
C SER A 22 -20.05 -19.02 27.88
N GLY A 23 -20.75 -18.57 26.82
CA GLY A 23 -22.21 -18.70 26.70
C GLY A 23 -22.56 -19.38 25.39
N ASP A 24 -23.24 -20.54 25.49
CA ASP A 24 -23.81 -21.28 24.37
C ASP A 24 -24.93 -20.52 23.67
N LEU A 25 -24.81 -20.35 22.34
CA LEU A 25 -25.93 -19.96 21.49
C LEU A 25 -26.07 -20.93 20.30
N THR A 26 -27.00 -21.86 20.43
CA THR A 26 -27.53 -22.65 19.30
C THR A 26 -28.64 -21.87 18.63
N GLY A 27 -28.45 -21.52 17.36
CA GLY A 27 -29.46 -20.92 16.51
C GLY A 27 -29.01 -20.86 15.06
N ALA A 28 -29.24 -21.93 14.30
CA ALA A 28 -29.02 -21.92 12.86
C ALA A 28 -30.06 -21.03 12.18
N GLN A 29 -29.65 -19.95 11.52
CA GLN A 29 -30.46 -19.23 10.54
C GLN A 29 -29.83 -19.35 9.17
N GLU A 30 -30.64 -19.80 8.20
CA GLU A 30 -30.28 -19.93 6.78
C GLU A 30 -29.86 -18.59 6.19
N ALA A 31 -28.66 -18.58 5.60
CA ALA A 31 -28.14 -17.42 4.87
C ALA A 31 -28.86 -17.27 3.53
N THR A 32 -29.85 -16.39 3.47
CA THR A 32 -30.46 -15.95 2.22
C THR A 32 -29.89 -14.60 1.79
N GLY A 33 -29.30 -14.56 0.61
CA GLY A 33 -29.15 -13.33 -0.19
C GLY A 33 -27.85 -12.59 -0.08
N GLN A 34 -26.72 -13.18 -0.52
CA GLN A 34 -25.62 -12.39 -1.00
C GLN A 34 -26.02 -11.72 -2.32
N THR A 35 -26.35 -10.43 -2.28
CA THR A 35 -26.39 -9.62 -3.49
C THR A 35 -25.00 -9.63 -4.12
N ALA A 36 -24.90 -10.14 -5.35
CA ALA A 36 -23.66 -10.12 -6.12
C ALA A 36 -23.08 -8.69 -6.07
N PRO A 37 -21.75 -8.54 -5.87
CA PRO A 37 -21.14 -7.23 -5.81
C PRO A 37 -21.48 -6.48 -7.09
N THR A 38 -22.11 -5.31 -6.96
CA THR A 38 -22.44 -4.45 -8.09
C THR A 38 -21.14 -4.16 -8.84
N ARG A 39 -21.08 -4.62 -10.09
CA ARG A 39 -19.92 -4.43 -10.96
C ARG A 39 -19.61 -2.93 -11.00
N ARG A 40 -18.44 -2.53 -10.48
CA ARG A 40 -18.04 -1.13 -10.51
C ARG A 40 -18.07 -0.65 -11.97
N PRO A 41 -18.57 0.55 -12.26
CA PRO A 41 -18.56 1.07 -13.62
C PRO A 41 -17.11 1.11 -14.12
N SER A 42 -16.90 0.61 -15.35
CA SER A 42 -15.59 0.66 -16.01
C SER A 42 -15.13 2.12 -16.12
N SER A 43 -13.82 2.33 -16.01
CA SER A 43 -13.25 3.64 -16.29
C SER A 43 -13.43 4.00 -17.76
N PRO A 44 -13.61 5.29 -18.10
CA PRO A 44 -13.60 5.72 -19.48
C PRO A 44 -12.23 5.44 -20.12
N VAL A 45 -12.22 5.29 -21.43
CA VAL A 45 -10.96 5.17 -22.17
C VAL A 45 -10.15 6.47 -22.00
N LEU A 46 -8.91 6.34 -21.55
CA LEU A 46 -8.02 7.48 -21.43
C LEU A 46 -7.69 8.07 -22.82
N GLY A 47 -7.95 9.35 -23.03
CA GLY A 47 -7.54 10.09 -24.21
C GLY A 47 -6.02 10.12 -24.39
N ASP A 48 -5.54 10.67 -25.51
CA ASP A 48 -4.09 10.74 -25.79
C ASP A 48 -3.43 11.96 -25.12
N GLY A 49 -4.22 12.94 -24.67
CA GLY A 49 -3.68 14.16 -24.06
C GLY A 49 -2.95 15.07 -25.08
N PRO A 50 -2.14 16.04 -24.64
CA PRO A 50 -2.01 16.41 -23.24
C PRO A 50 -3.31 17.02 -22.69
N PHE A 51 -3.49 16.90 -21.37
CA PHE A 51 -4.61 17.50 -20.66
C PHE A 51 -4.10 18.71 -19.88
N ASP A 52 -4.65 19.89 -20.14
CA ASP A 52 -4.37 21.12 -19.41
C ASP A 52 -5.44 21.30 -18.33
N LEU A 53 -5.01 21.28 -17.08
CA LEU A 53 -5.90 21.33 -15.90
C LEU A 53 -5.48 22.46 -14.97
N ASP A 54 -6.46 23.06 -14.32
CA ASP A 54 -6.24 24.05 -13.27
C ASP A 54 -6.52 23.41 -11.91
N THR A 55 -5.57 23.54 -10.98
CA THR A 55 -5.73 23.13 -9.58
C THR A 55 -5.86 24.37 -8.69
N ALA A 56 -6.16 24.20 -7.42
CA ALA A 56 -6.27 25.33 -6.50
C ALA A 56 -4.99 26.15 -6.40
N LEU A 57 -3.83 25.51 -6.56
CA LEU A 57 -2.53 26.19 -6.39
C LEU A 57 -1.73 26.30 -7.68
N GLU A 58 -1.81 25.32 -8.58
CA GLU A 58 -0.93 25.23 -9.75
C GLU A 58 -1.76 25.00 -11.02
N ARG A 59 -1.26 25.49 -12.15
CA ARG A 59 -1.74 25.08 -13.47
C ARG A 59 -0.84 23.97 -13.97
N ILE A 60 -1.44 22.85 -14.36
CA ILE A 60 -0.70 21.64 -14.72
C ILE A 60 -1.01 21.17 -16.12
N ARG A 61 -0.04 20.49 -16.71
CA ARG A 61 -0.20 19.73 -17.96
C ARG A 61 0.07 18.27 -17.67
N VAL A 62 -0.91 17.42 -17.95
CA VAL A 62 -0.80 15.97 -17.83
C VAL A 62 -0.54 15.38 -19.22
N THR A 63 0.61 14.75 -19.40
CA THR A 63 1.02 14.07 -20.64
C THR A 63 0.93 12.56 -20.42
N VAL A 64 0.34 11.85 -21.37
CA VAL A 64 0.39 10.38 -21.41
C VAL A 64 1.77 9.98 -21.94
N VAL A 65 2.62 9.43 -21.08
CA VAL A 65 3.98 8.98 -21.44
C VAL A 65 3.89 7.70 -22.26
N THR A 66 3.12 6.72 -21.75
CA THR A 66 2.85 5.47 -22.45
C THR A 66 1.49 4.90 -22.07
N LYS A 67 0.94 4.11 -22.95
CA LYS A 67 -0.24 3.24 -22.79
C LYS A 67 0.17 1.78 -22.99
N GLY A 68 -0.78 0.86 -22.80
CA GLY A 68 -0.54 -0.56 -23.05
C GLY A 68 0.05 -1.33 -21.85
N LEU A 69 0.03 -0.71 -20.67
CA LEU A 69 0.29 -1.40 -19.42
C LEU A 69 -0.98 -2.13 -18.93
N ASP A 70 -0.82 -3.22 -18.20
CA ASP A 70 -1.94 -4.00 -17.66
C ASP A 70 -1.88 -3.99 -16.14
N HIS A 71 -2.80 -3.25 -15.51
CA HIS A 71 -2.81 -3.04 -14.07
C HIS A 71 -1.42 -2.70 -13.50
N PRO A 72 -0.74 -1.63 -14.02
CA PRO A 72 0.55 -1.24 -13.49
C PRO A 72 0.42 -0.92 -11.99
N TRP A 73 1.39 -1.40 -11.20
CA TRP A 73 1.25 -1.35 -9.76
C TRP A 73 2.28 -0.44 -9.07
N GLY A 74 3.55 -0.55 -9.41
CA GLY A 74 4.65 0.26 -8.89
C GLY A 74 5.61 0.67 -10.00
N MET A 75 6.33 1.77 -9.77
CA MET A 75 7.37 2.24 -10.69
C MET A 75 8.60 2.74 -9.94
N VAL A 76 9.76 2.68 -10.61
CA VAL A 76 11.00 3.26 -10.10
C VAL A 76 11.83 3.86 -11.24
N PHE A 77 12.48 4.98 -10.95
CA PHE A 77 13.38 5.66 -11.88
C PHE A 77 14.79 5.12 -11.75
N VAL A 78 15.33 4.61 -12.84
CA VAL A 78 16.71 4.11 -12.90
C VAL A 78 17.66 5.28 -13.20
N PRO A 79 18.88 5.34 -12.61
CA PRO A 79 19.82 6.44 -12.81
C PRO A 79 20.16 6.75 -14.27
N ASN A 80 20.02 5.79 -15.17
CA ASN A 80 20.24 5.97 -16.61
C ASN A 80 19.04 6.59 -17.37
N GLY A 81 17.99 7.00 -16.66
CA GLY A 81 16.78 7.62 -17.22
C GLY A 81 15.68 6.62 -17.65
N ASN A 82 15.90 5.33 -17.51
CA ASN A 82 14.84 4.33 -17.72
C ASN A 82 13.86 4.33 -16.56
N ILE A 83 12.64 3.83 -16.82
CA ILE A 83 11.63 3.63 -15.77
C ILE A 83 11.26 2.14 -15.77
N LEU A 84 11.39 1.49 -14.63
CA LEU A 84 10.85 0.14 -14.44
C LEU A 84 9.43 0.25 -13.91
N VAL A 85 8.54 -0.60 -14.42
CA VAL A 85 7.12 -0.66 -14.03
C VAL A 85 6.73 -2.11 -13.81
N THR A 86 6.16 -2.41 -12.66
CA THR A 86 5.54 -3.71 -12.39
C THR A 86 4.11 -3.74 -12.90
N GLU A 87 3.72 -4.82 -13.53
CA GLU A 87 2.34 -5.11 -13.91
C GLU A 87 1.82 -6.28 -13.07
N ARG A 88 0.66 -6.07 -12.44
CA ARG A 88 0.06 -7.07 -11.52
C ARG A 88 -0.08 -8.48 -12.11
N PRO A 89 -0.34 -8.69 -13.41
CA PRO A 89 -0.33 -10.04 -14.01
C PRO A 89 1.01 -10.78 -13.94
N GLY A 90 2.09 -10.16 -13.44
CA GLY A 90 3.39 -10.81 -13.26
C GLY A 90 4.40 -10.45 -14.34
N ARG A 91 4.40 -9.21 -14.83
CA ARG A 91 5.38 -8.74 -15.80
C ARG A 91 6.14 -7.53 -15.25
N LEU A 92 7.46 -7.53 -15.44
CA LEU A 92 8.30 -6.37 -15.19
C LEU A 92 8.58 -5.68 -16.53
N ARG A 93 8.17 -4.42 -16.65
CA ARG A 93 8.28 -3.65 -17.88
C ARG A 93 9.36 -2.57 -17.73
N VAL A 94 9.94 -2.17 -18.84
CA VAL A 94 10.88 -1.06 -18.89
C VAL A 94 10.48 -0.04 -19.95
N LEU A 95 10.52 1.25 -19.58
CA LEU A 95 10.45 2.36 -20.52
C LEU A 95 11.86 2.89 -20.76
N ARG A 96 12.24 2.97 -22.03
CA ARG A 96 13.54 3.49 -22.48
C ARG A 96 13.31 4.76 -23.28
N GLY A 97 13.82 5.88 -22.79
CA GLY A 97 13.58 7.17 -23.48
C GLY A 97 12.10 7.56 -23.57
N GLY A 98 11.26 7.06 -22.68
CA GLY A 98 9.81 7.30 -22.69
C GLY A 98 8.99 6.29 -23.50
N GLU A 99 9.63 5.38 -24.22
CA GLU A 99 8.96 4.32 -25.01
C GLU A 99 8.93 3.01 -24.21
N LEU A 100 7.78 2.36 -24.19
CA LEU A 100 7.59 1.05 -23.55
C LEU A 100 8.26 -0.03 -24.42
N ASP A 101 9.23 -0.74 -23.83
CA ASP A 101 9.83 -1.92 -24.48
C ASP A 101 8.73 -2.97 -24.70
N PRO A 102 8.56 -3.51 -25.91
CA PRO A 102 7.52 -4.50 -26.19
C PRO A 102 7.70 -5.77 -25.34
N GLU A 103 8.93 -6.18 -25.07
CA GLU A 103 9.23 -7.39 -24.32
C GLU A 103 9.40 -7.09 -22.83
N PRO A 104 8.77 -7.87 -21.93
CA PRO A 104 9.01 -7.76 -20.51
C PRO A 104 10.40 -8.27 -20.13
N ILE A 105 10.94 -7.78 -19.01
CA ILE A 105 12.18 -8.29 -18.43
C ILE A 105 11.92 -9.70 -17.87
N ALA A 106 12.72 -10.66 -18.28
CA ALA A 106 12.63 -12.06 -17.86
C ALA A 106 13.29 -12.30 -16.49
N GLY A 107 13.10 -13.48 -15.90
CA GLY A 107 13.79 -13.90 -14.68
C GLY A 107 13.05 -13.60 -13.37
N LEU A 108 11.77 -13.23 -13.43
CA LEU A 108 10.93 -13.12 -12.24
C LEU A 108 10.67 -14.50 -11.61
N PRO A 109 10.38 -14.54 -10.29
CA PRO A 109 9.94 -15.78 -9.63
C PRO A 109 8.54 -16.21 -10.12
N GLU A 110 8.10 -17.38 -9.67
CA GLU A 110 6.71 -17.77 -9.86
C GLU A 110 5.79 -16.84 -9.05
N ILE A 111 4.77 -16.30 -9.73
CA ILE A 111 3.85 -15.29 -9.17
C ILE A 111 2.41 -15.79 -9.29
N ARG A 112 1.69 -15.79 -8.18
CA ARG A 112 0.26 -16.08 -8.18
C ARG A 112 -0.55 -14.82 -8.50
N ALA A 113 -0.75 -14.54 -9.78
CA ALA A 113 -1.54 -13.41 -10.26
C ALA A 113 -3.04 -13.72 -10.20
N ALA A 114 -3.61 -13.70 -9.01
CA ALA A 114 -5.02 -13.99 -8.78
C ALA A 114 -5.68 -12.94 -7.87
N LEU A 115 -6.91 -12.58 -8.15
CA LEU A 115 -7.67 -11.52 -7.45
C LEU A 115 -6.93 -10.18 -7.53
N ILE A 116 -6.37 -9.72 -6.41
CA ILE A 116 -5.56 -8.50 -6.34
C ILE A 116 -4.07 -8.79 -6.08
N GLY A 117 -3.69 -10.07 -6.00
CA GLY A 117 -2.29 -10.50 -5.95
C GLY A 117 -1.63 -10.45 -7.32
N GLY A 118 -0.32 -10.52 -7.35
CA GLY A 118 0.50 -10.47 -8.57
C GLY A 118 1.90 -9.97 -8.30
N LEU A 119 2.54 -9.36 -9.29
CA LEU A 119 3.73 -8.56 -9.11
C LEU A 119 3.29 -7.16 -8.65
N LEU A 120 3.84 -6.69 -7.53
CA LEU A 120 3.29 -5.54 -6.82
C LEU A 120 4.28 -4.37 -6.81
N ASP A 121 4.89 -4.00 -5.70
CA ASP A 121 5.78 -2.84 -5.67
C ASP A 121 7.21 -3.16 -6.16
N ILE A 122 7.97 -2.10 -6.43
CA ILE A 122 9.35 -2.16 -6.90
C ILE A 122 10.17 -1.03 -6.27
N ALA A 123 11.40 -1.35 -5.86
CA ALA A 123 12.37 -0.38 -5.37
C ALA A 123 13.78 -0.72 -5.89
N LEU A 124 14.63 0.29 -6.06
CA LEU A 124 16.05 0.08 -6.23
C LEU A 124 16.73 0.09 -4.87
N HIS A 125 17.80 -0.71 -4.73
CA HIS A 125 18.70 -0.56 -3.58
C HIS A 125 19.28 0.86 -3.55
N PRO A 126 19.51 1.49 -2.38
CA PRO A 126 20.15 2.81 -2.31
C PRO A 126 21.47 2.88 -3.08
N ASP A 127 22.29 1.83 -3.04
CA ASP A 127 23.54 1.70 -3.79
C ASP A 127 23.38 1.00 -5.17
N PHE A 128 22.20 1.14 -5.78
CA PHE A 128 21.93 0.51 -7.10
C PHE A 128 23.01 0.79 -8.17
N PRO A 129 23.61 1.98 -8.26
CA PRO A 129 24.68 2.22 -9.23
C PRO A 129 25.86 1.22 -9.13
N ASP A 130 26.13 0.73 -7.93
CA ASP A 130 27.23 -0.18 -7.63
C ASP A 130 26.82 -1.66 -7.64
N ASN A 131 25.69 -1.99 -6.98
CA ASN A 131 25.26 -3.38 -6.75
C ASN A 131 24.21 -3.90 -7.75
N ARG A 132 23.52 -2.99 -8.46
CA ARG A 132 22.48 -3.31 -9.45
C ARG A 132 21.25 -4.05 -8.89
N TYR A 133 21.04 -4.06 -7.58
CA TYR A 133 19.88 -4.72 -6.99
C TYR A 133 18.59 -3.96 -7.20
N VAL A 134 17.60 -4.69 -7.73
CA VAL A 134 16.18 -4.32 -7.83
C VAL A 134 15.41 -5.23 -6.89
N TYR A 135 14.56 -4.64 -6.06
CA TYR A 135 13.67 -5.34 -5.14
C TYR A 135 12.24 -5.25 -5.64
N PHE A 136 11.49 -6.31 -5.50
CA PHE A 136 10.07 -6.30 -5.80
C PHE A 136 9.29 -7.18 -4.85
N SER A 137 8.12 -6.70 -4.48
CA SER A 137 7.16 -7.48 -3.70
C SER A 137 6.20 -8.21 -4.63
N TYR A 138 5.73 -9.37 -4.19
CA TYR A 138 4.84 -10.19 -5.01
C TYR A 138 4.01 -11.16 -4.18
N SER A 139 2.96 -11.69 -4.78
CA SER A 139 2.20 -12.80 -4.19
C SER A 139 2.86 -14.13 -4.56
N LYS A 140 3.61 -14.70 -3.60
CA LYS A 140 4.31 -15.97 -3.75
C LYS A 140 3.31 -17.12 -3.61
N PRO A 141 3.21 -18.05 -4.60
CA PRO A 141 2.42 -19.26 -4.45
C PRO A 141 3.04 -20.20 -3.43
N ASN A 142 2.21 -20.99 -2.73
CA ASN A 142 2.69 -22.09 -1.91
C ASN A 142 3.04 -23.29 -2.82
N SER A 143 4.18 -23.95 -2.56
CA SER A 143 4.65 -25.09 -3.37
C SER A 143 3.73 -26.33 -3.27
N ASP A 144 3.09 -26.52 -2.11
CA ASP A 144 2.28 -27.70 -1.83
C ASP A 144 0.81 -27.49 -2.18
N ASP A 145 0.36 -26.23 -2.16
CA ASP A 145 -1.02 -25.83 -2.47
C ASP A 145 -1.03 -24.50 -3.25
N PRO A 146 -1.10 -24.52 -4.58
CA PRO A 146 -1.05 -23.32 -5.40
C PRO A 146 -2.27 -22.38 -5.23
N ASP A 147 -3.32 -22.81 -4.53
CA ASP A 147 -4.42 -21.96 -4.13
C ASP A 147 -4.07 -21.03 -2.96
N LEU A 148 -3.02 -21.37 -2.22
CA LEU A 148 -2.47 -20.52 -1.17
C LEU A 148 -1.38 -19.61 -1.70
N SER A 149 -1.26 -18.44 -1.09
CA SER A 149 -0.19 -17.49 -1.38
C SER A 149 0.08 -16.59 -0.18
N THR A 150 1.26 -16.01 -0.18
CA THR A 150 1.65 -15.04 0.82
C THR A 150 2.34 -13.84 0.18
N THR A 151 2.55 -12.76 0.95
CA THR A 151 3.37 -11.63 0.52
C THR A 151 4.84 -12.02 0.66
N ALA A 152 5.61 -11.84 -0.40
CA ALA A 152 7.05 -12.02 -0.40
C ALA A 152 7.76 -10.83 -1.04
N VAL A 153 9.04 -10.65 -0.71
CA VAL A 153 9.95 -9.72 -1.36
C VAL A 153 11.14 -10.49 -1.89
N ALA A 154 11.43 -10.31 -3.16
CA ALA A 154 12.65 -10.80 -3.78
C ALA A 154 13.54 -9.65 -4.23
N ARG A 155 14.84 -9.91 -4.33
CA ARG A 155 15.80 -9.06 -5.02
C ARG A 155 16.46 -9.80 -6.17
N ALA A 156 16.88 -9.06 -7.17
CA ALA A 156 17.67 -9.58 -8.28
C ALA A 156 18.58 -8.48 -8.81
N ARG A 157 19.62 -8.84 -9.54
CA ARG A 157 20.45 -7.88 -10.26
C ARG A 157 19.88 -7.59 -11.63
N TRP A 158 19.92 -6.33 -12.01
CA TRP A 158 19.56 -5.89 -13.34
C TRP A 158 20.58 -4.92 -13.91
N ASP A 159 21.22 -5.29 -15.00
CA ASP A 159 22.27 -4.53 -15.67
C ASP A 159 21.74 -3.60 -16.79
N GLY A 160 20.42 -3.58 -17.00
CA GLY A 160 19.77 -2.86 -18.11
C GLY A 160 19.37 -3.77 -19.27
N GLY A 161 19.67 -5.05 -19.21
CA GLY A 161 19.38 -6.06 -20.23
C GLY A 161 17.95 -6.61 -20.20
N ALA A 162 17.75 -7.74 -20.89
CA ALA A 162 16.46 -8.39 -21.05
C ALA A 162 16.07 -9.32 -19.88
N GLY A 163 16.95 -9.57 -18.93
CA GLY A 163 16.73 -10.51 -17.84
C GLY A 163 17.26 -10.04 -16.50
N LEU A 164 16.73 -10.64 -15.45
CA LEU A 164 17.20 -10.52 -14.07
C LEU A 164 18.19 -11.66 -13.79
N GLU A 165 19.19 -11.38 -12.97
CA GLU A 165 20.20 -12.35 -12.51
C GLU A 165 20.19 -12.42 -10.97
N ASP A 166 20.74 -13.49 -10.40
CA ASP A 166 20.92 -13.69 -8.96
C ASP A 166 19.61 -13.47 -8.15
N LEU A 167 18.49 -13.97 -8.68
CA LEU A 167 17.19 -13.87 -8.03
C LEU A 167 17.17 -14.65 -6.70
N GLU A 168 16.79 -13.96 -5.62
CA GLU A 168 16.57 -14.57 -4.31
C GLU A 168 15.44 -13.90 -3.54
N ASP A 169 14.71 -14.68 -2.74
CA ASP A 169 13.75 -14.13 -1.77
C ASP A 169 14.50 -13.63 -0.53
N VAL A 170 14.29 -12.37 -0.18
CA VAL A 170 14.84 -11.77 1.06
C VAL A 170 13.83 -11.76 2.20
N PHE A 171 12.54 -11.88 1.88
CA PHE A 171 11.48 -11.98 2.85
C PHE A 171 10.30 -12.80 2.32
N ILE A 172 9.76 -13.67 3.16
CA ILE A 172 8.52 -14.42 2.88
C ILE A 172 7.69 -14.37 4.16
N ALA A 173 6.50 -13.76 4.07
CA ALA A 173 5.55 -13.86 5.18
C ALA A 173 5.11 -15.31 5.34
N ASP A 174 5.07 -15.81 6.57
CA ASP A 174 4.85 -17.24 6.84
C ASP A 174 3.37 -17.65 6.94
N ASP A 175 2.47 -16.69 6.79
CA ASP A 175 1.02 -16.92 6.76
C ASP A 175 0.54 -17.19 5.32
N TRP A 176 0.32 -18.45 5.00
CA TRP A 176 -0.21 -18.87 3.70
C TRP A 176 -1.72 -18.87 3.71
N TYR A 177 -2.34 -18.12 2.80
CA TYR A 177 -3.78 -17.92 2.80
C TYR A 177 -4.35 -17.86 1.37
N GLY A 178 -5.58 -18.39 1.21
CA GLY A 178 -6.25 -18.42 -0.08
C GLY A 178 -7.77 -18.56 0.02
N PRO A 179 -8.49 -18.50 -1.12
CA PRO A 179 -9.96 -18.49 -1.13
C PRO A 179 -10.64 -19.66 -0.43
N ARG A 180 -10.03 -20.85 -0.50
CA ARG A 180 -10.58 -22.04 0.16
C ARG A 180 -10.60 -21.91 1.68
N MET A 181 -9.53 -21.39 2.28
CA MET A 181 -9.45 -21.20 3.73
C MET A 181 -10.49 -20.23 4.28
N SER A 182 -11.03 -19.34 3.45
CA SER A 182 -12.11 -18.43 3.88
C SER A 182 -13.41 -19.16 4.20
N GLN A 183 -13.56 -20.41 3.77
CA GLN A 183 -14.71 -21.28 4.06
C GLN A 183 -14.44 -22.17 5.28
N GLU A 184 -13.18 -22.41 5.62
CA GLU A 184 -12.74 -23.31 6.67
C GLU A 184 -12.40 -22.59 7.98
N VAL A 185 -12.08 -21.30 7.90
CA VAL A 185 -11.67 -20.47 9.04
C VAL A 185 -12.79 -19.49 9.38
N GLU A 186 -13.26 -19.55 10.61
CA GLU A 186 -14.19 -18.55 11.13
C GLU A 186 -13.50 -17.19 11.22
N ARG A 187 -14.11 -16.19 10.60
CA ARG A 187 -13.64 -14.80 10.57
C ARG A 187 -14.77 -13.87 10.94
N CYS A 188 -14.48 -12.86 11.76
CA CYS A 188 -15.52 -11.94 12.14
C CYS A 188 -16.02 -11.06 10.98
N CYS A 189 -17.20 -10.54 11.16
CA CYS A 189 -17.59 -9.19 10.75
C CYS A 189 -17.71 -8.97 9.25
N GLY A 190 -17.99 -10.02 8.43
CA GLY A 190 -18.23 -9.86 7.00
C GLY A 190 -17.02 -9.32 6.23
N GLN A 191 -15.83 -9.70 6.64
CA GLN A 191 -14.62 -9.39 5.90
C GLN A 191 -14.71 -9.92 4.46
N GLY A 192 -14.08 -9.23 3.53
CA GLY A 192 -14.07 -9.60 2.11
C GLY A 192 -13.52 -11.02 1.85
N PRO A 193 -13.59 -11.51 0.61
CA PRO A 193 -13.10 -12.85 0.28
C PRO A 193 -11.60 -12.97 0.59
N ALA A 194 -11.19 -14.14 1.09
CA ALA A 194 -9.79 -14.45 1.28
C ALA A 194 -8.98 -14.28 -0.01
N GLY A 195 -7.72 -13.91 0.13
CA GLY A 195 -6.83 -13.67 -1.01
C GLY A 195 -6.78 -12.23 -1.51
N GLY A 196 -7.48 -11.31 -0.85
CA GLY A 196 -7.27 -9.86 -0.98
C GLY A 196 -6.18 -9.33 -0.03
N SER A 197 -6.05 -7.99 0.08
CA SER A 197 -5.25 -7.29 1.11
C SER A 197 -3.81 -7.81 1.25
N TYR A 198 -2.96 -7.62 0.24
CA TYR A 198 -1.55 -8.03 0.30
C TYR A 198 -0.64 -6.97 0.94
N GLY A 199 -1.09 -5.69 1.04
CA GLY A 199 -0.20 -4.58 1.34
C GLY A 199 0.84 -4.41 0.26
N SER A 200 2.08 -4.82 0.55
CA SER A 200 3.19 -5.03 -0.41
C SER A 200 3.97 -3.79 -0.83
N ARG A 201 3.79 -2.62 -0.20
CA ARG A 201 4.70 -1.49 -0.43
C ARG A 201 6.06 -1.77 0.19
N ILE A 202 7.11 -1.37 -0.53
CA ILE A 202 8.49 -1.51 -0.09
C ILE A 202 9.23 -0.17 -0.23
N ILE A 203 10.03 0.17 0.77
CA ILE A 203 10.87 1.38 0.74
C ILE A 203 12.13 1.15 1.57
N PHE A 204 13.25 1.69 1.10
CA PHE A 204 14.49 1.78 1.87
C PHE A 204 14.57 3.10 2.62
N ASP A 205 15.13 3.06 3.83
CA ASP A 205 15.58 4.27 4.52
C ASP A 205 17.05 4.59 4.18
N ASP A 206 17.55 5.67 4.79
CA ASP A 206 18.93 6.15 4.55
C ASP A 206 20.01 5.19 5.07
N ASP A 207 19.67 4.32 6.01
CA ASP A 207 20.54 3.29 6.57
C ASP A 207 20.42 1.94 5.83
N SER A 208 19.73 1.94 4.69
CA SER A 208 19.45 0.76 3.84
C SER A 208 18.64 -0.34 4.52
N PHE A 209 17.84 0.00 5.52
CA PHE A 209 16.82 -0.92 6.01
C PHE A 209 15.61 -0.92 5.07
N LEU A 210 15.09 -2.10 4.79
CA LEU A 210 13.91 -2.29 3.96
C LEU A 210 12.66 -2.41 4.84
N TYR A 211 11.69 -1.52 4.61
CA TYR A 211 10.36 -1.61 5.18
C TYR A 211 9.41 -2.24 4.18
N VAL A 212 8.59 -3.19 4.66
CA VAL A 212 7.61 -3.91 3.84
C VAL A 212 6.25 -3.87 4.51
N THR A 213 5.23 -3.42 3.80
CA THR A 213 3.85 -3.48 4.30
C THR A 213 3.21 -4.81 3.94
N ILE A 214 2.50 -5.42 4.88
CA ILE A 214 1.80 -6.69 4.71
C ILE A 214 0.34 -6.50 5.10
N GLY A 215 -0.57 -6.80 4.20
CA GLY A 215 -2.01 -6.71 4.46
C GLY A 215 -2.54 -7.89 5.27
N ASP A 216 -3.73 -7.72 5.83
CA ASP A 216 -4.40 -8.72 6.67
C ASP A 216 -4.97 -9.93 5.88
N ARG A 217 -4.86 -9.94 4.55
CA ARG A 217 -5.41 -10.96 3.65
C ARG A 217 -6.93 -11.18 3.83
N ASN A 218 -7.63 -10.18 4.37
CA ASN A 218 -9.02 -10.23 4.84
C ASN A 218 -9.22 -11.26 5.99
N TRP A 219 -8.21 -11.43 6.81
CA TRP A 219 -8.25 -12.14 8.10
C TRP A 219 -7.77 -11.19 9.20
N GLY A 220 -8.62 -10.20 9.51
CA GLY A 220 -8.24 -9.03 10.31
C GLY A 220 -7.81 -9.35 11.73
N GLU A 221 -8.27 -10.47 12.31
CA GLU A 221 -7.85 -10.92 13.64
C GLU A 221 -6.33 -11.15 13.70
N ARG A 222 -5.73 -11.56 12.58
CA ARG A 222 -4.28 -11.75 12.48
C ARG A 222 -3.50 -10.44 12.57
N ALA A 223 -4.13 -9.29 12.29
CA ALA A 223 -3.47 -8.00 12.46
C ALA A 223 -3.07 -7.71 13.90
N GLN A 224 -3.78 -8.30 14.87
CA GLN A 224 -3.49 -8.20 16.31
C GLN A 224 -2.64 -9.37 16.85
N ASP A 225 -2.41 -10.42 16.06
CA ASP A 225 -1.60 -11.58 16.45
C ASP A 225 -0.11 -11.26 16.29
N PRO A 226 0.69 -11.22 17.38
CA PRO A 226 2.12 -10.94 17.32
C PRO A 226 2.92 -12.05 16.62
N GLY A 227 2.39 -13.28 16.59
CA GLY A 227 2.99 -14.44 15.92
C GLY A 227 2.70 -14.51 14.42
N SER A 228 1.98 -13.52 13.85
CA SER A 228 1.59 -13.47 12.43
C SER A 228 2.21 -12.27 11.73
N HIS A 229 2.59 -12.44 10.45
CA HIS A 229 3.00 -11.31 9.61
C HIS A 229 1.82 -10.54 8.99
N LEU A 230 0.59 -11.07 9.06
CA LEU A 230 -0.57 -10.42 8.46
C LEU A 230 -0.95 -9.12 9.21
N GLY A 231 -1.21 -8.05 8.46
CA GLY A 231 -1.56 -6.75 9.02
C GLY A 231 -0.40 -6.07 9.77
N LYS A 232 0.79 -6.15 9.22
CA LYS A 232 2.04 -5.62 9.80
C LYS A 232 2.79 -4.72 8.82
N ILE A 233 3.65 -3.88 9.35
CA ILE A 233 4.83 -3.37 8.65
C ILE A 233 6.02 -4.06 9.28
N VAL A 234 6.87 -4.66 8.46
CA VAL A 234 8.13 -5.28 8.89
C VAL A 234 9.32 -4.42 8.48
N ARG A 235 10.41 -4.50 9.25
CA ARG A 235 11.70 -3.85 8.93
C ARG A 235 12.79 -4.90 8.96
N ILE A 236 13.55 -4.99 7.88
CA ILE A 236 14.62 -5.96 7.68
C ILE A 236 15.85 -5.28 7.05
N HIS A 237 16.99 -5.93 7.10
CA HIS A 237 18.13 -5.58 6.27
C HIS A 237 17.85 -5.88 4.79
N ASP A 238 18.65 -5.34 3.91
CA ASP A 238 18.61 -5.56 2.45
C ASP A 238 18.74 -7.04 2.05
N ASP A 239 19.34 -7.85 2.91
CA ASP A 239 19.52 -9.31 2.74
C ASP A 239 18.50 -10.17 3.52
N GLY A 240 17.51 -9.55 4.14
CA GLY A 240 16.45 -10.22 4.89
C GLY A 240 16.76 -10.49 6.37
N ARG A 241 17.98 -10.21 6.86
CA ARG A 241 18.29 -10.32 8.29
C ARG A 241 17.48 -9.35 9.12
N VAL A 242 17.16 -9.76 10.35
CA VAL A 242 16.44 -8.91 11.32
C VAL A 242 17.39 -7.89 11.94
N PRO A 243 17.05 -6.58 11.91
CA PRO A 243 17.80 -5.56 12.64
C PRO A 243 17.74 -5.78 14.15
N ALA A 244 18.87 -5.67 14.82
CA ALA A 244 18.95 -5.93 16.28
C ALA A 244 18.20 -4.88 17.13
N ASP A 245 17.89 -3.73 16.55
CA ASP A 245 17.18 -2.62 17.17
C ASP A 245 15.68 -2.58 16.79
N ASN A 246 15.13 -3.62 16.17
CA ASN A 246 13.70 -3.72 15.94
C ASN A 246 12.95 -3.79 17.29
N PRO A 247 11.74 -3.20 17.35
CA PRO A 247 11.04 -2.97 18.61
C PRO A 247 10.69 -4.24 19.41
N PHE A 248 10.58 -5.39 18.73
CA PHE A 248 10.15 -6.64 19.35
C PHE A 248 11.27 -7.70 19.41
N VAL A 249 12.51 -7.34 19.10
CA VAL A 249 13.65 -8.27 19.24
C VAL A 249 13.84 -8.64 20.72
N GLY A 250 13.85 -9.95 20.99
CA GLY A 250 13.97 -10.50 22.35
C GLY A 250 12.64 -10.72 23.07
N ASP A 251 11.53 -10.44 22.42
CA ASP A 251 10.19 -10.81 22.88
C ASP A 251 9.73 -12.09 22.14
N ASP A 252 9.62 -13.21 22.87
CA ASP A 252 9.32 -14.53 22.29
C ASP A 252 7.87 -14.65 21.76
N GLU A 253 6.99 -13.71 22.11
CA GLU A 253 5.61 -13.67 21.60
C GLU A 253 5.54 -13.04 20.21
N TYR A 254 6.51 -12.18 19.85
CA TYR A 254 6.51 -11.43 18.60
C TYR A 254 7.49 -11.99 17.58
N LYS A 255 7.11 -11.90 16.32
CA LYS A 255 8.10 -12.06 15.25
C LYS A 255 9.06 -10.88 15.23
N PRO A 256 10.38 -11.11 15.25
CA PRO A 256 11.35 -10.04 15.44
C PRO A 256 11.46 -9.06 14.24
N GLU A 257 10.95 -9.43 13.06
CA GLU A 257 10.88 -8.54 11.90
C GLU A 257 9.80 -7.46 12.04
N ILE A 258 8.82 -7.64 12.91
CA ILE A 258 7.69 -6.73 13.04
C ILE A 258 8.19 -5.37 13.52
N TYR A 259 7.79 -4.32 12.79
CA TYR A 259 8.03 -2.93 13.14
C TYR A 259 6.78 -2.28 13.75
N THR A 260 5.59 -2.57 13.16
CA THR A 260 4.28 -2.14 13.67
C THR A 260 3.22 -3.18 13.37
N LEU A 261 2.09 -3.11 14.08
CA LEU A 261 0.96 -4.05 13.93
C LEU A 261 -0.39 -3.32 13.89
N GLY A 262 -1.45 -4.06 13.63
CA GLY A 262 -2.81 -3.51 13.61
C GLY A 262 -3.14 -2.77 12.32
N HIS A 263 -2.61 -3.21 11.19
CA HIS A 263 -2.91 -2.68 9.84
C HIS A 263 -3.89 -3.57 9.10
N ARG A 264 -4.70 -2.95 8.23
CA ARG A 264 -5.60 -3.70 7.34
C ARG A 264 -4.97 -3.99 5.99
N ASN A 265 -4.74 -2.99 5.19
CA ASN A 265 -4.18 -3.15 3.84
C ASN A 265 -3.40 -1.88 3.45
N PRO A 266 -2.19 -1.71 3.98
CA PRO A 266 -1.37 -0.55 3.70
C PRO A 266 -0.79 -0.64 2.27
N LEU A 267 -1.25 0.25 1.39
CA LEU A 267 -0.90 0.32 -0.04
C LEU A 267 -0.05 1.54 -0.40
N GLY A 268 0.26 2.39 0.55
CA GLY A 268 1.19 3.49 0.42
C GLY A 268 2.22 3.47 1.53
N LEU A 269 3.47 3.82 1.21
CA LEU A 269 4.56 3.94 2.16
C LEU A 269 5.56 4.97 1.65
N THR A 270 5.91 5.94 2.49
CA THR A 270 6.86 6.98 2.14
C THR A 270 7.62 7.49 3.35
N ILE A 271 8.81 8.00 3.14
CA ILE A 271 9.59 8.72 4.14
C ILE A 271 9.49 10.21 3.81
N HIS A 272 9.06 11.00 4.79
CA HIS A 272 8.97 12.45 4.62
C HIS A 272 10.37 13.05 4.38
N PRO A 273 10.59 13.82 3.32
CA PRO A 273 11.93 14.23 2.90
C PRO A 273 12.69 15.07 3.95
N GLU A 274 12.00 15.93 4.71
CA GLU A 274 12.61 16.80 5.69
C GLU A 274 12.67 16.19 7.09
N THR A 275 11.54 15.59 7.56
CA THR A 275 11.44 15.07 8.93
C THR A 275 11.98 13.65 9.07
N ARG A 276 12.18 12.93 7.96
CA ARG A 276 12.59 11.53 7.86
C ARG A 276 11.62 10.55 8.54
N LEU A 277 10.42 11.02 8.88
CA LEU A 277 9.37 10.17 9.47
C LEU A 277 8.72 9.30 8.40
N LEU A 278 8.39 8.07 8.78
CA LEU A 278 7.72 7.09 7.92
C LEU A 278 6.21 7.30 7.95
N TRP A 279 5.58 7.31 6.79
CA TRP A 279 4.13 7.48 6.61
C TRP A 279 3.55 6.37 5.77
N SER A 280 2.34 5.93 6.11
CA SER A 280 1.61 4.91 5.36
C SER A 280 0.19 5.35 5.08
N SER A 281 -0.36 4.92 3.93
CA SER A 281 -1.79 4.99 3.65
C SER A 281 -2.37 3.59 3.53
N GLU A 282 -3.58 3.38 4.05
CA GLU A 282 -4.22 2.07 4.04
C GLU A 282 -5.72 2.11 3.79
N PHE A 283 -6.25 1.00 3.27
CA PHE A 283 -7.67 0.81 3.06
C PHE A 283 -8.37 0.42 4.34
N GLY A 284 -9.42 1.16 4.70
CA GLY A 284 -10.45 0.67 5.58
C GLY A 284 -11.41 -0.33 4.91
N PRO A 285 -12.38 -0.88 5.62
CA PRO A 285 -13.36 -1.79 5.05
C PRO A 285 -14.37 -1.04 4.15
N ARG A 286 -15.39 -0.44 4.70
CA ARG A 286 -16.35 0.42 4.01
C ARG A 286 -16.25 1.84 4.58
N GLY A 287 -15.35 2.66 4.04
CA GLY A 287 -14.83 3.88 4.68
C GLY A 287 -13.73 3.54 5.68
N GLY A 288 -13.23 4.57 6.38
CA GLY A 288 -12.12 4.41 7.33
C GLY A 288 -10.79 4.11 6.63
N ASP A 289 -10.60 4.56 5.38
CA ASP A 289 -9.27 4.62 4.80
C ASP A 289 -8.43 5.62 5.58
N GLU A 290 -7.15 5.34 5.77
CA GLU A 290 -6.32 6.08 6.72
C GLU A 290 -4.99 6.54 6.12
N VAL A 291 -4.44 7.61 6.70
CA VAL A 291 -3.02 7.95 6.62
C VAL A 291 -2.46 7.97 8.02
N ASN A 292 -1.41 7.20 8.22
CA ASN A 292 -0.78 6.95 9.50
C ASN A 292 0.67 7.46 9.52
N LEU A 293 1.07 8.13 10.61
CA LEU A 293 2.46 8.36 10.95
C LEU A 293 3.00 7.11 11.65
N ILE A 294 3.97 6.45 11.03
CA ILE A 294 4.45 5.14 11.46
C ILE A 294 5.58 5.28 12.49
N THR A 295 5.36 4.73 13.67
CA THR A 295 6.31 4.74 14.79
C THR A 295 6.55 3.31 15.28
N ALA A 296 7.81 2.96 15.50
CA ALA A 296 8.23 1.63 15.94
C ALA A 296 7.44 1.13 17.17
N GLY A 297 7.02 -0.13 17.14
CA GLY A 297 6.33 -0.80 18.22
C GLY A 297 4.86 -0.42 18.42
N GLN A 298 4.31 0.47 17.59
CA GLN A 298 2.92 0.91 17.75
C GLN A 298 1.92 -0.05 17.10
N ASN A 299 0.70 -0.06 17.68
CA ASN A 299 -0.46 -0.79 17.19
C ASN A 299 -1.49 0.21 16.62
N TYR A 300 -1.86 0.05 15.34
CA TYR A 300 -2.76 0.95 14.60
C TYR A 300 -4.24 0.53 14.64
N GLY A 301 -4.57 -0.49 15.45
CA GLY A 301 -5.93 -0.75 15.90
C GLY A 301 -6.78 -1.69 15.04
N TRP A 302 -6.50 -1.91 13.76
CA TRP A 302 -7.25 -2.88 12.98
C TRP A 302 -7.08 -4.29 13.57
N ILE A 303 -8.11 -5.06 13.83
CA ILE A 303 -9.55 -5.01 13.51
C ILE A 303 -10.40 -4.47 14.67
N LEU A 304 -9.79 -4.06 15.78
CA LEU A 304 -10.46 -3.64 17.01
C LEU A 304 -11.08 -2.25 16.89
N ALA A 305 -10.44 -1.37 16.14
CA ALA A 305 -10.88 -0.01 15.87
C ALA A 305 -10.82 0.31 14.38
N THR A 306 -11.77 1.10 13.88
CA THR A 306 -11.76 1.73 12.56
C THR A 306 -12.83 2.80 12.48
N GLU A 307 -12.62 3.81 11.66
CA GLU A 307 -13.64 4.84 11.32
C GLU A 307 -14.66 4.34 10.27
N GLY A 308 -14.43 3.15 9.70
CA GLY A 308 -15.34 2.51 8.73
C GLY A 308 -16.31 1.51 9.36
N THR A 309 -17.08 0.84 8.50
CA THR A 309 -17.94 -0.28 8.86
C THR A 309 -17.55 -1.52 8.06
N HIS A 310 -17.89 -2.71 8.53
CA HIS A 310 -17.70 -3.94 7.77
C HIS A 310 -18.62 -4.01 6.54
N TYR A 311 -18.30 -4.91 5.59
CA TYR A 311 -19.04 -5.05 4.33
C TYR A 311 -20.48 -5.54 4.51
N ASN A 312 -20.81 -6.16 5.64
CA ASN A 312 -22.17 -6.56 6.03
C ASN A 312 -22.92 -5.48 6.83
N ASP A 313 -22.41 -4.24 6.86
CA ASP A 313 -22.94 -3.10 7.61
C ASP A 313 -22.89 -3.25 9.15
N GLU A 314 -22.24 -4.30 9.66
CA GLU A 314 -21.99 -4.44 11.09
C GLU A 314 -20.87 -3.49 11.57
N PRO A 315 -20.90 -3.07 12.83
CA PRO A 315 -19.80 -2.33 13.42
C PRO A 315 -18.53 -3.19 13.52
N THR A 316 -17.41 -2.58 13.83
CA THR A 316 -16.16 -3.29 14.15
C THR A 316 -16.35 -4.27 15.32
N VAL A 317 -15.37 -5.15 15.54
CA VAL A 317 -15.37 -6.14 16.63
C VAL A 317 -15.75 -5.53 17.98
N LEU A 318 -15.24 -4.33 18.27
CA LEU A 318 -15.56 -3.60 19.51
C LEU A 318 -16.60 -2.49 19.32
N GLY A 319 -17.08 -2.25 18.08
CA GLY A 319 -17.97 -1.14 17.76
C GLY A 319 -17.36 0.23 18.07
N ALA A 320 -16.01 0.31 18.02
CA ALA A 320 -15.26 1.49 18.44
C ALA A 320 -14.47 2.09 17.28
N ASN A 321 -14.43 3.43 17.23
CA ASN A 321 -13.56 4.15 16.32
C ASN A 321 -12.16 4.32 16.90
N SER A 322 -12.03 4.20 18.21
CA SER A 322 -10.79 4.39 18.95
C SER A 322 -10.72 3.43 20.13
N VAL A 323 -9.55 2.85 20.38
CA VAL A 323 -9.27 1.96 21.50
C VAL A 323 -8.04 2.44 22.25
N ALA A 324 -8.13 2.49 23.57
CA ALA A 324 -7.02 2.94 24.40
C ALA A 324 -5.75 2.09 24.20
N GLY A 325 -4.62 2.75 24.00
CA GLY A 325 -3.32 2.10 23.74
C GLY A 325 -3.06 1.83 22.25
N MET A 326 -3.95 2.20 21.36
CA MET A 326 -3.76 2.14 19.91
C MET A 326 -3.51 3.54 19.33
N THR A 327 -2.75 3.58 18.25
CA THR A 327 -2.38 4.82 17.58
C THR A 327 -3.49 5.23 16.62
N GLU A 328 -3.96 6.46 16.77
CA GLU A 328 -4.97 7.04 15.90
C GLU A 328 -4.37 7.48 14.56
N PRO A 329 -5.13 7.39 13.45
CA PRO A 329 -4.69 7.92 12.17
C PRO A 329 -4.58 9.46 12.19
N VAL A 330 -3.62 10.00 11.43
CA VAL A 330 -3.49 11.44 11.20
C VAL A 330 -4.65 11.97 10.35
N LEU A 331 -5.12 11.14 9.42
CA LEU A 331 -6.17 11.48 8.47
C LEU A 331 -6.97 10.23 8.10
N PHE A 332 -8.29 10.36 7.97
CA PHE A 332 -9.15 9.27 7.50
C PHE A 332 -10.28 9.75 6.58
N TRP A 333 -10.87 8.84 5.81
CA TRP A 333 -11.96 9.12 4.87
C TRP A 333 -13.16 8.20 5.05
N VAL A 334 -14.34 8.83 5.19
CA VAL A 334 -15.65 8.18 5.09
C VAL A 334 -16.52 9.05 4.18
N PRO A 335 -16.90 8.56 3.00
CA PRO A 335 -16.67 7.25 2.41
C PRO A 335 -15.23 7.03 1.94
N SER A 336 -14.88 5.77 1.69
CA SER A 336 -13.58 5.33 1.17
C SER A 336 -13.18 6.03 -0.14
N ILE A 337 -11.91 6.41 -0.25
CA ILE A 337 -11.27 6.92 -1.46
C ILE A 337 -10.37 5.90 -2.14
N ASN A 338 -10.16 4.77 -1.50
CA ASN A 338 -9.26 3.69 -1.94
C ASN A 338 -7.82 4.20 -2.19
N PRO A 339 -7.08 4.59 -1.15
CA PRO A 339 -5.75 5.17 -1.26
C PRO A 339 -4.75 4.20 -1.89
N GLY A 340 -3.91 4.70 -2.78
CA GLY A 340 -2.73 4.02 -3.30
C GLY A 340 -1.47 4.54 -2.62
N ASN A 341 -0.38 4.69 -3.37
CA ASN A 341 0.84 5.26 -2.83
C ASN A 341 0.72 6.76 -2.58
N LEU A 342 1.58 7.23 -1.68
CA LEU A 342 1.69 8.64 -1.29
C LEU A 342 3.15 9.09 -1.32
N LEU A 343 3.35 10.40 -1.42
CA LEU A 343 4.63 11.07 -1.24
C LEU A 343 4.43 12.46 -0.62
N PHE A 344 5.46 13.02 -0.03
CA PHE A 344 5.56 14.45 0.26
C PHE A 344 6.43 15.09 -0.81
N TYR A 345 5.88 16.08 -1.51
CA TYR A 345 6.56 16.72 -2.62
C TYR A 345 7.68 17.65 -2.13
N ASP A 346 8.89 17.49 -2.64
CA ASP A 346 10.06 18.32 -2.29
C ASP A 346 10.75 18.98 -3.49
N GLY A 347 10.22 18.76 -4.71
CA GLY A 347 10.76 19.31 -5.94
C GLY A 347 10.52 20.81 -6.11
N ASP A 348 11.18 21.39 -7.12
CA ASP A 348 11.10 22.82 -7.45
C ASP A 348 10.07 23.13 -8.55
N ALA A 349 9.59 22.10 -9.29
CA ALA A 349 8.68 22.29 -10.40
C ALA A 349 7.32 22.84 -9.97
N PHE A 350 6.86 22.49 -8.77
CA PHE A 350 5.59 22.96 -8.18
C PHE A 350 5.84 23.62 -6.82
N PRO A 351 6.33 24.86 -6.78
CA PRO A 351 6.76 25.50 -5.52
C PRO A 351 5.66 25.59 -4.46
N ARG A 352 4.38 25.70 -4.88
CA ARG A 352 3.25 25.81 -3.96
C ARG A 352 2.78 24.45 -3.41
N TRP A 353 3.30 23.35 -3.93
CA TRP A 353 3.04 21.99 -3.42
C TRP A 353 4.16 21.47 -2.51
N ARG A 354 5.28 22.20 -2.40
CA ARG A 354 6.40 21.77 -1.57
C ARG A 354 5.98 21.53 -0.12
N GLY A 355 6.40 20.38 0.44
CA GLY A 355 6.03 19.92 1.78
C GLY A 355 4.59 19.40 1.91
N GLN A 356 3.82 19.35 0.80
CA GLN A 356 2.47 18.81 0.83
C GLN A 356 2.44 17.34 0.42
N MET A 357 1.51 16.59 1.00
CA MET A 357 1.28 15.20 0.66
C MET A 357 0.49 15.10 -0.65
N LEU A 358 0.95 14.24 -1.55
CA LEU A 358 0.24 13.82 -2.75
C LEU A 358 0.00 12.31 -2.68
N MET A 359 -1.23 11.88 -2.92
CA MET A 359 -1.61 10.48 -2.80
C MET A 359 -2.48 10.06 -4.00
N ALA A 360 -2.07 8.99 -4.65
CA ALA A 360 -2.89 8.36 -5.68
C ALA A 360 -4.11 7.70 -5.05
N ALA A 361 -5.30 7.89 -5.62
CA ALA A 361 -6.52 7.28 -5.13
C ALA A 361 -7.29 6.57 -6.25
N MET A 362 -7.63 5.31 -6.01
CA MET A 362 -8.40 4.52 -6.98
C MET A 362 -9.87 4.94 -7.03
N SER A 363 -10.27 5.94 -6.25
CA SER A 363 -11.50 6.71 -6.44
C SER A 363 -11.40 7.74 -7.58
N ARG A 364 -10.38 7.61 -8.45
CA ARG A 364 -10.16 8.41 -9.65
C ARG A 364 -9.71 9.83 -9.38
N SER A 365 -8.80 10.00 -8.44
CA SER A 365 -8.22 11.29 -8.12
C SER A 365 -6.77 11.19 -7.64
N LEU A 366 -6.02 12.25 -7.84
CA LEU A 366 -4.81 12.55 -7.11
C LEU A 366 -5.19 13.48 -5.96
N VAL A 367 -4.98 13.04 -4.73
CA VAL A 367 -5.35 13.79 -3.52
C VAL A 367 -4.14 14.57 -3.04
N ARG A 368 -4.28 15.90 -2.91
CA ARG A 368 -3.30 16.77 -2.28
C ARG A 368 -3.79 17.15 -0.89
N THR A 369 -2.93 17.04 0.11
CA THR A 369 -3.22 17.46 1.48
C THR A 369 -2.10 18.35 2.00
N SER A 370 -2.46 19.51 2.55
CA SER A 370 -1.53 20.38 3.28
C SER A 370 -1.68 20.16 4.79
N PHE A 371 -0.59 20.42 5.51
CA PHE A 371 -0.52 20.28 6.96
C PHE A 371 -0.10 21.60 7.61
N ASP A 372 -0.56 21.84 8.83
CA ASP A 372 -0.06 22.92 9.66
C ASP A 372 1.32 22.57 10.28
N PRO A 373 2.00 23.53 10.92
CA PRO A 373 3.29 23.25 11.56
C PRO A 373 3.24 22.22 12.70
N SER A 374 2.05 21.88 13.19
CA SER A 374 1.83 20.83 14.20
C SER A 374 1.57 19.46 13.59
N GLY A 375 1.54 19.36 12.24
CA GLY A 375 1.28 18.12 11.51
C GLY A 375 -0.21 17.79 11.35
N ASN A 376 -1.13 18.70 11.65
CA ASN A 376 -2.56 18.48 11.43
C ASN A 376 -2.92 18.80 9.97
N PRO A 377 -3.78 17.98 9.32
CA PRO A 377 -4.25 18.25 7.98
C PRO A 377 -5.17 19.49 7.95
N VAL A 378 -4.89 20.41 7.02
CA VAL A 378 -5.60 21.70 6.90
C VAL A 378 -6.50 21.74 5.67
N GLU A 379 -5.96 21.40 4.51
CA GLU A 379 -6.64 21.49 3.23
C GLU A 379 -6.48 20.22 2.44
N GLU A 380 -7.53 19.81 1.74
CA GLU A 380 -7.53 18.70 0.79
C GLU A 380 -8.08 19.16 -0.55
N GLU A 381 -7.41 18.75 -1.62
CA GLU A 381 -7.86 18.93 -2.99
C GLU A 381 -7.83 17.60 -3.74
N ARG A 382 -8.85 17.34 -4.54
CA ARG A 382 -8.92 16.18 -5.44
C ARG A 382 -8.71 16.63 -6.86
N MET A 383 -7.59 16.24 -7.44
CA MET A 383 -7.15 16.59 -8.78
C MET A 383 -7.28 15.41 -9.74
N LEU A 384 -7.20 15.66 -11.04
CA LEU A 384 -7.22 14.67 -12.13
C LEU A 384 -8.56 13.89 -12.24
N THR A 385 -9.61 14.35 -11.61
CA THR A 385 -10.94 13.70 -11.64
C THR A 385 -11.52 13.65 -13.04
N GLU A 386 -11.18 14.62 -13.89
CA GLU A 386 -11.59 14.74 -15.27
C GLU A 386 -11.10 13.58 -16.16
N LEU A 387 -9.97 12.97 -15.78
CA LEU A 387 -9.44 11.82 -16.49
C LEU A 387 -10.27 10.56 -16.28
N GLY A 388 -11.03 10.49 -15.18
CA GLY A 388 -11.87 9.35 -14.82
C GLY A 388 -11.12 8.06 -14.59
N GLN A 389 -9.79 8.09 -14.41
CA GLN A 389 -8.91 6.93 -14.24
C GLN A 389 -8.69 6.61 -12.77
N ARG A 390 -8.66 5.33 -12.43
CA ARG A 390 -8.19 4.87 -11.13
C ARG A 390 -6.67 5.10 -11.05
N LEU A 391 -6.18 5.72 -9.97
CA LEU A 391 -4.76 6.01 -9.80
C LEU A 391 -4.16 5.08 -8.73
N ARG A 392 -3.05 4.40 -9.06
CA ARG A 392 -2.42 3.39 -8.21
C ARG A 392 -1.19 3.89 -7.49
N ASP A 393 -0.32 4.56 -8.21
CA ASP A 393 0.99 4.99 -7.72
C ASP A 393 1.26 6.42 -8.15
N VAL A 394 1.92 7.18 -7.29
CA VAL A 394 2.44 8.50 -7.57
C VAL A 394 3.89 8.57 -7.09
N ARG A 395 4.77 9.04 -7.95
CA ARG A 395 6.20 9.23 -7.63
C ARG A 395 6.67 10.58 -8.14
N GLN A 396 7.64 11.16 -7.46
CA GLN A 396 8.40 12.28 -7.96
C GLN A 396 9.57 11.75 -8.79
N GLY A 397 9.70 12.22 -10.02
CA GLY A 397 10.81 11.87 -10.90
C GLY A 397 12.08 12.65 -10.56
N PRO A 398 13.24 12.22 -11.08
CA PRO A 398 14.52 12.93 -10.90
C PRO A 398 14.54 14.32 -11.53
N ASP A 399 13.59 14.61 -12.42
CA ASP A 399 13.34 15.93 -13.02
C ASP A 399 12.45 16.85 -12.16
N GLY A 400 12.08 16.40 -10.96
CA GLY A 400 11.17 17.11 -10.05
C GLY A 400 9.72 17.12 -10.47
N LEU A 401 9.35 16.43 -11.57
CA LEU A 401 7.98 16.29 -12.03
C LEU A 401 7.29 15.12 -11.33
N LEU A 402 5.96 15.07 -11.44
CA LEU A 402 5.20 13.97 -10.88
C LEU A 402 4.82 12.95 -11.96
N TYR A 403 4.88 11.69 -11.59
CA TYR A 403 4.50 10.57 -12.44
C TYR A 403 3.44 9.74 -11.73
N VAL A 404 2.42 9.30 -12.48
CA VAL A 404 1.26 8.60 -11.94
C VAL A 404 0.95 7.37 -12.78
N LEU A 405 0.77 6.22 -12.14
CA LEU A 405 0.26 5.00 -12.77
C LEU A 405 -1.25 4.90 -12.60
N THR A 406 -1.95 4.56 -13.68
CA THR A 406 -3.38 4.22 -13.60
C THR A 406 -3.55 2.74 -13.22
N ASP A 407 -4.66 2.38 -12.53
CA ASP A 407 -4.98 0.99 -12.15
C ASP A 407 -6.05 0.40 -13.08
N GLU A 408 -5.69 0.23 -14.35
CA GLU A 408 -6.60 -0.24 -15.40
C GLU A 408 -5.97 -1.38 -16.21
N THR A 409 -6.81 -2.24 -16.82
CA THR A 409 -6.36 -3.24 -17.79
C THR A 409 -5.72 -2.59 -19.02
N ALA A 410 -6.23 -1.41 -19.42
CA ALA A 410 -5.59 -0.53 -20.40
C ALA A 410 -4.86 0.60 -19.66
N GLY A 411 -3.88 0.22 -18.86
CA GLY A 411 -3.14 1.12 -17.98
C GLY A 411 -2.18 2.03 -18.74
N ALA A 412 -1.80 3.10 -18.05
CA ALA A 412 -0.92 4.14 -18.57
C ALA A 412 0.01 4.70 -17.50
N LEU A 413 1.14 5.25 -17.94
CA LEU A 413 2.00 6.15 -17.18
C LEU A 413 1.71 7.58 -17.62
N LEU A 414 1.38 8.42 -16.67
CA LEU A 414 1.14 9.85 -16.83
C LEU A 414 2.29 10.65 -16.25
N ARG A 415 2.63 11.79 -16.86
CA ARG A 415 3.58 12.78 -16.33
C ARG A 415 2.85 14.10 -16.13
N ILE A 416 3.03 14.71 -14.96
CA ILE A 416 2.45 16.00 -14.60
C ILE A 416 3.56 17.04 -14.55
N ALA A 417 3.44 18.10 -15.33
CA ALA A 417 4.36 19.22 -15.41
C ALA A 417 3.63 20.56 -15.18
N PRO A 418 4.31 21.63 -14.74
CA PRO A 418 3.73 22.96 -14.74
C PRO A 418 3.27 23.37 -16.16
N ARG A 419 2.14 24.09 -16.21
CA ARG A 419 1.68 24.73 -17.44
C ARG A 419 1.93 26.23 -17.31
N ASN A 420 2.83 26.75 -18.12
CA ASN A 420 3.11 28.18 -18.25
C ASN A 420 1.92 28.97 -18.80
#